data_4fa2866094119a4ac69ab44060eb2d42
#
_entry.id   4fa2866094119a4ac69ab44060eb2d42
#
_cell.length_a   1.000
_cell.length_b   1.000
_cell.length_c   1.000
_cell.angle_alpha   90.00
_cell.angle_beta   90.00
_cell.angle_gamma   90.00
#
_symmetry.space_group_name_H-M   'P 1'
#
loop_
_entity.id
_entity.type
_entity.pdbx_description
1 polymer ?
#
loop_
_entity_poly.entity_id
_entity_poly.type
_entity_poly.pdbx_seq_one_letter_code
_entity_poly.pdbx_strand_id
1 'polypeptide(L)'
;MEKTFDGLTTGNKENKLGIRGSDTCEIYFDNCKVPSKNLIASEGEGFRIALDILNGGRIGIATQALGIAQESLDRSIQYAKEREQFGKSISDFGIIQSKIANMAIKNEA
;
A
#
# COMPACT_ATOMS: atom_id res chain seq x y z
N MET A 1 -21.31 -9.78 -2.37
CA MET A 1 -21.56 -11.24 -2.39
C MET A 1 -20.80 -11.88 -1.24
N GLU A 2 -21.32 -12.95 -0.67
CA GLU A 2 -20.69 -13.67 0.43
C GLU A 2 -19.99 -14.91 -0.13
N LYS A 3 -18.92 -15.36 0.53
CA LYS A 3 -18.17 -16.57 0.12
C LYS A 3 -19.02 -17.86 0.10
N THR A 4 -20.14 -17.82 0.81
CA THR A 4 -21.08 -18.94 0.94
C THR A 4 -22.07 -19.06 -0.23
N PHE A 5 -22.02 -18.15 -1.20
CA PHE A 5 -22.92 -18.23 -2.35
C PHE A 5 -22.54 -19.40 -3.25
N ASP A 6 -23.53 -20.20 -3.62
CA ASP A 6 -23.33 -21.29 -4.58
C ASP A 6 -22.82 -20.73 -5.91
N GLY A 7 -21.83 -21.41 -6.48
CA GLY A 7 -21.20 -21.00 -7.72
C GLY A 7 -20.14 -19.90 -7.59
N LEU A 8 -19.80 -19.45 -6.37
CA LEU A 8 -18.68 -18.56 -6.12
C LEU A 8 -17.50 -19.35 -5.59
N THR A 9 -16.36 -19.27 -6.28
CA THR A 9 -15.10 -19.89 -5.84
C THR A 9 -13.95 -18.91 -5.97
N THR A 10 -12.89 -19.14 -5.19
CA THR A 10 -11.67 -18.32 -5.24
C THR A 10 -10.50 -19.16 -5.70
N GLY A 11 -9.65 -18.58 -6.52
CA GLY A 11 -8.39 -19.17 -6.94
C GLY A 11 -7.32 -19.18 -5.85
N ASN A 12 -6.13 -19.60 -6.22
CA ASN A 12 -4.97 -19.56 -5.34
C ASN A 12 -4.56 -18.11 -5.02
N LYS A 13 -3.94 -17.94 -3.85
CA LYS A 13 -3.37 -16.64 -3.49
C LYS A 13 -2.17 -16.32 -4.37
N GLU A 14 -2.13 -15.08 -4.86
CA GLU A 14 -1.01 -14.57 -5.65
C GLU A 14 0.27 -14.44 -4.80
N ASN A 15 1.40 -14.85 -5.36
CA ASN A 15 2.72 -14.63 -4.76
C ASN A 15 3.21 -13.22 -5.09
N LYS A 16 2.90 -12.25 -4.23
CA LYS A 16 3.19 -10.84 -4.45
C LYS A 16 4.57 -10.44 -3.94
N LEU A 17 5.13 -9.39 -4.54
CA LEU A 17 6.40 -8.78 -4.12
C LEU A 17 6.33 -8.19 -2.70
N GLY A 18 5.19 -7.59 -2.33
CA GLY A 18 4.95 -7.00 -1.01
C GLY A 18 3.48 -7.04 -0.62
N ILE A 19 3.17 -6.45 0.55
CA ILE A 19 1.81 -6.40 1.13
C ILE A 19 1.18 -7.80 1.20
N ARG A 20 1.97 -8.78 1.62
CA ARG A 20 1.58 -10.20 1.64
C ARG A 20 0.50 -10.51 2.68
N GLY A 21 0.30 -9.63 3.66
CA GLY A 21 -0.78 -9.74 4.63
C GLY A 21 -2.18 -9.44 4.07
N SER A 22 -2.25 -8.81 2.88
CA SER A 22 -3.51 -8.62 2.14
C SER A 22 -3.57 -9.59 0.99
N ASP A 23 -4.47 -10.56 1.07
CA ASP A 23 -4.62 -11.60 0.05
C ASP A 23 -5.13 -11.00 -1.28
N THR A 24 -4.58 -11.51 -2.37
CA THR A 24 -5.03 -11.24 -3.73
C THR A 24 -5.25 -12.58 -4.42
N CYS A 25 -6.39 -12.80 -5.02
CA CYS A 25 -6.73 -14.01 -5.76
C CYS A 25 -7.78 -13.73 -6.84
N GLU A 26 -7.89 -14.64 -7.78
CA GLU A 26 -8.98 -14.64 -8.74
C GLU A 26 -10.30 -15.05 -8.06
N ILE A 27 -11.41 -14.57 -8.60
CA ILE A 27 -12.76 -14.95 -8.17
C ILE A 27 -13.49 -15.50 -9.39
N TYR A 28 -14.03 -16.69 -9.25
CA TYR A 28 -14.78 -17.38 -10.30
C TYR A 28 -16.27 -17.42 -9.97
N PHE A 29 -17.10 -17.19 -10.96
CA PHE A 29 -18.56 -17.26 -10.87
C PHE A 29 -19.08 -18.30 -11.87
N ASP A 30 -19.67 -19.36 -11.38
CA ASP A 30 -20.32 -20.38 -12.20
C ASP A 30 -21.78 -20.46 -11.80
N ASN A 31 -22.67 -19.93 -12.65
CA ASN A 31 -24.10 -19.84 -12.39
C ASN A 31 -24.48 -19.28 -11.01
N CYS A 32 -23.64 -18.39 -10.46
CA CYS A 32 -23.82 -17.80 -9.14
C CYS A 32 -25.06 -16.90 -9.10
N LYS A 33 -26.07 -17.30 -8.34
CA LYS A 33 -27.32 -16.54 -8.18
C LYS A 33 -27.15 -15.49 -7.09
N VAL A 34 -27.20 -14.22 -7.46
CA VAL A 34 -27.09 -13.09 -6.55
C VAL A 34 -28.45 -12.42 -6.37
N PRO A 35 -28.96 -12.27 -5.15
CA PRO A 35 -30.22 -11.56 -4.91
C PRO A 35 -30.15 -10.11 -5.42
N SER A 36 -31.20 -9.63 -6.06
CA SER A 36 -31.27 -8.26 -6.63
C SER A 36 -31.04 -7.17 -5.57
N LYS A 37 -31.40 -7.41 -4.31
CA LYS A 37 -31.13 -6.48 -3.21
C LYS A 37 -29.61 -6.24 -2.95
N ASN A 38 -28.75 -7.10 -3.49
CA ASN A 38 -27.30 -6.97 -3.37
C ASN A 38 -26.69 -6.16 -4.54
N LEU A 39 -27.52 -5.71 -5.48
CA LEU A 39 -27.08 -4.84 -6.55
C LEU A 39 -26.74 -3.45 -6.01
N ILE A 40 -25.54 -2.98 -6.31
CA ILE A 40 -25.07 -1.63 -5.97
C ILE A 40 -25.30 -0.74 -7.18
N ALA A 41 -26.20 0.26 -7.08
CA ALA A 41 -26.63 1.11 -8.19
C ALA A 41 -27.34 0.34 -9.32
N SER A 42 -27.28 0.79 -10.55
CA SER A 42 -27.94 0.17 -11.69
C SER A 42 -27.04 -0.84 -12.41
N GLU A 43 -27.64 -1.75 -13.18
CA GLU A 43 -26.87 -2.63 -14.05
C GLU A 43 -26.02 -1.83 -15.03
N GLY A 44 -24.81 -2.28 -15.29
CA GLY A 44 -23.83 -1.63 -16.16
C GLY A 44 -22.98 -0.53 -15.50
N GLU A 45 -23.29 -0.09 -14.27
CA GLU A 45 -22.54 0.98 -13.60
C GLU A 45 -21.30 0.48 -12.81
N GLY A 46 -21.06 -0.82 -12.74
CA GLY A 46 -19.99 -1.39 -11.92
C GLY A 46 -18.61 -0.83 -12.24
N PHE A 47 -18.29 -0.58 -13.51
CA PHE A 47 -17.01 0.00 -13.90
C PHE A 47 -16.82 1.43 -13.35
N ARG A 48 -17.86 2.27 -13.43
CA ARG A 48 -17.84 3.65 -12.90
C ARG A 48 -17.61 3.62 -11.38
N ILE A 49 -18.36 2.77 -10.67
CA ILE A 49 -18.23 2.61 -9.22
C ILE A 49 -16.80 2.16 -8.85
N ALA A 50 -16.23 1.21 -9.59
CA ALA A 50 -14.87 0.75 -9.35
C ALA A 50 -13.84 1.88 -9.54
N LEU A 51 -13.98 2.70 -10.57
CA LEU A 51 -13.09 3.86 -10.80
C LEU A 51 -13.20 4.90 -9.68
N ASP A 52 -14.40 5.21 -9.21
CA ASP A 52 -14.62 6.15 -8.11
C ASP A 52 -13.94 5.67 -6.83
N ILE A 53 -14.07 4.38 -6.49
CA ILE A 53 -13.41 3.77 -5.33
C ILE A 53 -11.88 3.78 -5.50
N LEU A 54 -11.37 3.47 -6.69
CA LEU A 54 -9.93 3.48 -6.97
C LEU A 54 -9.32 4.88 -6.86
N ASN A 55 -10.06 5.94 -7.21
CA ASN A 55 -9.59 7.31 -7.04
C ASN A 55 -9.34 7.64 -5.56
N GLY A 56 -10.25 7.26 -4.67
CA GLY A 56 -10.02 7.36 -3.22
C GLY A 56 -8.86 6.48 -2.73
N GLY A 57 -8.77 5.26 -3.26
CA GLY A 57 -7.70 4.31 -2.94
C GLY A 57 -6.30 4.83 -3.30
N ARG A 58 -6.14 5.56 -4.40
CA ARG A 58 -4.85 6.16 -4.83
C ARG A 58 -4.31 7.13 -3.77
N ILE A 59 -5.18 7.97 -3.19
CA ILE A 59 -4.80 8.89 -2.12
C ILE A 59 -4.33 8.10 -0.89
N GLY A 60 -5.07 7.05 -0.50
CA GLY A 60 -4.70 6.19 0.63
C GLY A 60 -3.32 5.52 0.45
N ILE A 61 -3.03 4.99 -0.74
CA ILE A 61 -1.73 4.36 -1.03
C ILE A 61 -0.60 5.40 -1.06
N ALA A 62 -0.84 6.59 -1.61
CA ALA A 62 0.15 7.67 -1.58
C ALA A 62 0.48 8.08 -0.14
N THR A 63 -0.53 8.23 0.72
CA THR A 63 -0.36 8.54 2.15
C THR A 63 0.41 7.43 2.88
N GLN A 64 0.14 6.17 2.57
CA GLN A 64 0.87 5.03 3.13
C GLN A 64 2.36 5.10 2.76
N ALA A 65 2.68 5.37 1.49
CA ALA A 65 4.05 5.50 1.02
C ALA A 65 4.78 6.64 1.73
N LEU A 66 4.12 7.79 1.89
CA LEU A 66 4.67 8.95 2.60
C LEU A 66 4.93 8.63 4.08
N GLY A 67 4.00 7.94 4.75
CA GLY A 67 4.18 7.54 6.15
C GLY A 67 5.39 6.60 6.34
N ILE A 68 5.60 5.65 5.43
CA ILE A 68 6.78 4.76 5.45
C ILE A 68 8.07 5.55 5.20
N ALA A 69 8.05 6.51 4.28
CA ALA A 69 9.20 7.36 3.97
C ALA A 69 9.56 8.26 5.16
N GLN A 70 8.57 8.84 5.85
CA GLN A 70 8.78 9.67 7.04
C GLN A 70 9.39 8.86 8.19
N GLU A 71 8.85 7.70 8.51
CA GLU A 71 9.40 6.82 9.55
C GLU A 71 10.84 6.38 9.21
N SER A 72 11.12 6.12 7.94
CA SER A 72 12.47 5.77 7.48
C SER A 72 13.45 6.93 7.68
N LEU A 73 13.02 8.17 7.44
CA LEU A 73 13.81 9.38 7.68
C LEU A 73 14.12 9.54 9.16
N ASP A 74 13.10 9.47 10.02
CA ASP A 74 13.23 9.66 11.46
C ASP A 74 14.19 8.63 12.07
N ARG A 75 14.04 7.36 11.71
CA ARG A 75 14.94 6.29 12.14
C ARG A 75 16.38 6.46 11.60
N SER A 76 16.52 6.94 10.37
CA SER A 76 17.83 7.21 9.78
C SER A 76 18.57 8.33 10.51
N ILE A 77 17.85 9.39 10.91
CA ILE A 77 18.43 10.49 11.71
C ILE A 77 18.86 9.99 13.07
N GLN A 78 18.01 9.22 13.75
CA GLN A 78 18.31 8.68 15.06
C GLN A 78 19.54 7.76 14.98
N TYR A 79 19.54 6.79 14.06
CA TYR A 79 20.65 5.87 13.90
C TYR A 79 21.96 6.58 13.54
N ALA A 80 21.90 7.61 12.70
CA ALA A 80 23.09 8.37 12.32
C ALA A 80 23.74 9.09 13.51
N LYS A 81 22.96 9.52 14.51
CA LYS A 81 23.44 10.16 15.74
C LYS A 81 24.05 9.15 16.72
N GLU A 82 23.51 7.93 16.76
CA GLU A 82 23.93 6.88 17.71
C GLU A 82 25.11 6.05 17.20
N ARG A 83 25.17 5.82 15.88
CA ARG A 83 26.22 4.99 15.27
C ARG A 83 27.53 5.74 15.16
N GLU A 84 28.59 5.16 15.70
CA GLU A 84 29.94 5.69 15.59
C GLU A 84 30.80 4.87 14.62
N GLN A 85 31.61 5.54 13.83
CA GLN A 85 32.67 4.99 12.98
C GLN A 85 33.81 6.00 12.84
N PHE A 86 35.04 5.49 12.79
CA PHE A 86 36.25 6.33 12.67
C PHE A 86 36.37 7.37 13.79
N GLY A 87 35.92 6.99 15.02
CA GLY A 87 36.05 7.82 16.22
C GLY A 87 35.03 8.95 16.35
N LYS A 88 33.97 8.96 15.55
CA LYS A 88 32.89 9.95 15.65
C LYS A 88 31.55 9.40 15.17
N SER A 89 30.46 10.11 15.50
CA SER A 89 29.12 9.79 14.99
C SER A 89 29.11 9.83 13.46
N ILE A 90 28.37 8.90 12.83
CA ILE A 90 28.25 8.91 11.36
C ILE A 90 27.46 10.13 10.86
N SER A 91 26.69 10.79 11.72
CA SER A 91 26.04 12.07 11.40
C SER A 91 27.01 13.21 11.07
N ASP A 92 28.30 13.09 11.47
CA ASP A 92 29.34 14.09 11.21
C ASP A 92 29.98 13.93 9.81
N PHE A 93 29.59 12.91 9.05
CA PHE A 93 30.09 12.72 7.70
C PHE A 93 29.16 13.38 6.66
N GLY A 94 29.71 14.26 5.83
CA GLY A 94 28.96 15.02 4.83
C GLY A 94 28.13 14.16 3.87
N ILE A 95 28.60 12.93 3.55
CA ILE A 95 27.84 11.99 2.71
C ILE A 95 26.57 11.49 3.40
N ILE A 96 26.58 11.30 4.72
CA ILE A 96 25.41 10.90 5.50
C ILE A 96 24.45 12.07 5.63
N GLN A 97 24.96 13.27 5.93
CA GLN A 97 24.16 14.50 5.96
C GLN A 97 23.43 14.75 4.63
N SER A 98 24.15 14.61 3.51
CA SER A 98 23.56 14.76 2.18
C SER A 98 22.47 13.75 1.90
N LYS A 99 22.65 12.48 2.30
CA LYS A 99 21.59 11.45 2.15
C LYS A 99 20.36 11.79 2.95
N ILE A 100 20.51 12.17 4.22
CA ILE A 100 19.39 12.55 5.10
C ILE A 100 18.67 13.79 4.58
N ALA A 101 19.42 14.82 4.15
CA ALA A 101 18.84 16.00 3.54
C ALA A 101 18.02 15.69 2.28
N ASN A 102 18.53 14.80 1.40
CA ASN A 102 17.80 14.36 0.22
C ASN A 102 16.53 13.57 0.57
N MET A 103 16.54 12.76 1.63
CA MET A 103 15.34 12.06 2.11
C MET A 103 14.29 13.08 2.59
N ALA A 104 14.70 14.07 3.39
CA ALA A 104 13.81 15.11 3.89
C ALA A 104 13.17 15.92 2.74
N ILE A 105 13.99 16.36 1.78
CA ILE A 105 13.50 17.11 0.61
C ILE A 105 12.45 16.30 -0.18
N LYS A 106 12.68 15.00 -0.38
CA LYS A 106 11.74 14.14 -1.13
C LYS A 106 10.44 13.89 -0.38
N ASN A 107 10.45 13.93 0.96
CA ASN A 107 9.22 13.78 1.75
C ASN A 107 8.37 15.05 1.74
N GLU A 108 9.00 16.22 1.63
CA GLU A 108 8.30 17.52 1.61
C GLU A 108 7.83 17.92 0.19
N ALA A 109 8.39 17.34 -0.86
CA ALA A 109 8.03 17.66 -2.24
C ALA A 109 6.78 16.92 -2.74
#